data_382283e969d98ab5cc19e729b4dc631e
#
_entry.id   382283e969d98ab5cc19e729b4dc631e
#
_cell.length_a   1.000
_cell.length_b   1.000
_cell.length_c   1.000
_cell.angle_alpha   90.00
_cell.angle_beta   90.00
_cell.angle_gamma   90.00
#
_symmetry.space_group_name_H-M   'P 1'
#
loop_
_entity.id
_entity.type
_entity.pdbx_description
1 polymer ?
#
loop_
_entity_poly.entity_id
_entity_poly.type
_entity_poly.pdbx_seq_one_letter_code
_entity_poly.pdbx_strand_id
1 'polypeptide(L)'
;MPSSKTPHTKTENTEPEILSPAAQTRLSEWTTKQEQEETELARIEAIANLMDARFKLPILPVPIGLDTIVGLIPGIGDTISLGVSSIIVAGAYRLGMPKRALIQMGINIFVDWLIGLVPVIGDLFDIGWQGNLRNVRIARAELEARWDDEYVQIVEQV
;
A
#
# COMPACT_ATOMS: atom_id res chain seq x y z
N MET A 1 -19.73 -25.76 23.83
CA MET A 1 -19.45 -24.54 24.61
C MET A 1 -17.97 -24.23 24.47
N PRO A 2 -17.53 -23.23 23.72
CA PRO A 2 -16.13 -22.82 23.69
C PRO A 2 -15.89 -21.73 24.75
N SER A 3 -14.89 -21.98 25.55
CA SER A 3 -14.38 -21.15 26.65
C SER A 3 -13.84 -19.83 26.13
N SER A 4 -14.43 -18.73 26.60
CA SER A 4 -13.96 -17.37 26.37
C SER A 4 -12.66 -17.14 27.16
N LYS A 5 -11.52 -17.08 26.46
CA LYS A 5 -10.31 -16.52 27.03
C LYS A 5 -10.41 -14.99 26.98
N THR A 6 -10.75 -14.40 28.12
CA THR A 6 -10.59 -12.98 28.39
C THR A 6 -9.10 -12.61 28.31
N PRO A 7 -8.70 -11.56 27.59
CA PRO A 7 -7.33 -11.06 27.70
C PRO A 7 -7.15 -10.46 29.08
N HIS A 8 -6.15 -10.94 29.80
CA HIS A 8 -5.72 -10.37 31.09
C HIS A 8 -5.17 -8.97 30.84
N THR A 9 -5.99 -7.97 31.02
CA THR A 9 -5.54 -6.59 31.27
C THR A 9 -4.88 -6.58 32.64
N LYS A 10 -3.58 -6.81 32.67
CA LYS A 10 -2.75 -6.52 33.84
C LYS A 10 -2.52 -5.01 33.83
N THR A 11 -3.47 -4.26 34.38
CA THR A 11 -3.23 -2.88 34.82
C THR A 11 -2.33 -2.95 36.02
N GLU A 12 -1.05 -3.12 35.79
CA GLU A 12 -0.02 -2.82 36.75
C GLU A 12 0.08 -1.30 36.79
N ASN A 13 -0.28 -0.76 37.94
CA ASN A 13 -0.24 0.66 38.26
C ASN A 13 1.24 1.04 38.45
N THR A 14 1.99 1.10 37.35
CA THR A 14 3.35 1.62 37.29
C THR A 14 3.22 3.10 37.07
N GLU A 15 3.71 3.91 38.00
CA GLU A 15 3.99 5.34 37.77
C GLU A 15 4.67 5.46 36.40
N PRO A 16 4.35 6.51 35.59
CA PRO A 16 4.96 6.67 34.28
C PRO A 16 6.47 6.72 34.50
N GLU A 17 7.15 5.64 34.16
CA GLU A 17 8.61 5.58 34.18
C GLU A 17 9.11 6.74 33.32
N ILE A 18 9.74 7.71 33.97
CA ILE A 18 10.24 8.90 33.28
C ILE A 18 11.38 8.42 32.38
N LEU A 19 11.05 8.24 31.11
CA LEU A 19 12.02 7.86 30.09
C LEU A 19 13.26 8.74 30.17
N SER A 20 14.43 8.16 30.05
CA SER A 20 15.67 8.91 30.00
C SER A 20 15.64 9.96 28.87
N PRO A 21 16.32 11.09 28.99
CA PRO A 21 16.36 12.12 27.92
C PRO A 21 16.77 11.54 26.55
N ALA A 22 17.64 10.54 26.55
CA ALA A 22 18.06 9.85 25.34
C ALA A 22 16.92 9.02 24.72
N ALA A 23 16.11 8.34 25.53
CA ALA A 23 14.96 7.59 25.05
C ALA A 23 13.86 8.51 24.53
N GLN A 24 13.62 9.65 25.19
CA GLN A 24 12.68 10.66 24.71
C GLN A 24 13.09 11.21 23.34
N THR A 25 14.37 11.48 23.14
CA THR A 25 14.90 11.94 21.84
C THR A 25 14.69 10.89 20.76
N ARG A 26 15.02 9.61 21.03
CA ARG A 26 14.82 8.53 20.07
C ARG A 26 13.34 8.34 19.69
N LEU A 27 12.44 8.42 20.68
CA LEU A 27 11.00 8.32 20.41
C LEU A 27 10.51 9.49 19.56
N SER A 28 10.98 10.70 19.80
CA SER A 28 10.59 11.85 18.96
C SER A 28 11.11 11.75 17.53
N GLU A 29 12.34 11.27 17.35
CA GLU A 29 12.91 11.02 16.02
C GLU A 29 12.13 9.91 15.28
N TRP A 30 11.82 8.82 15.99
CA TRP A 30 11.02 7.71 15.45
C TRP A 30 9.62 8.19 15.03
N THR A 31 8.91 8.94 15.88
CA THR A 31 7.59 9.49 15.56
C THR A 31 7.64 10.37 14.31
N THR A 32 8.64 11.26 14.22
CA THR A 32 8.80 12.15 13.07
C THR A 32 9.04 11.34 11.79
N LYS A 33 9.88 10.30 11.85
CA LYS A 33 10.13 9.39 10.73
C LYS A 33 8.87 8.66 10.31
N GLN A 34 8.13 8.11 11.27
CA GLN A 34 6.87 7.40 11.03
C GLN A 34 5.84 8.29 10.34
N GLU A 35 5.67 9.53 10.77
CA GLU A 35 4.75 10.50 10.16
C GLU A 35 5.13 10.81 8.70
N GLN A 36 6.43 10.93 8.41
CA GLN A 36 6.91 11.14 7.05
C GLN A 36 6.63 9.93 6.15
N GLU A 37 6.92 8.73 6.64
CA GLU A 37 6.69 7.48 5.92
C GLU A 37 5.19 7.23 5.69
N GLU A 38 4.33 7.52 6.68
CA GLU A 38 2.87 7.44 6.54
C GLU A 38 2.36 8.43 5.48
N THR A 39 2.92 9.65 5.46
CA THR A 39 2.57 10.65 4.44
C THR A 39 2.90 10.17 3.03
N GLU A 40 4.07 9.59 2.83
CA GLU A 40 4.46 9.02 1.53
C GLU A 40 3.61 7.79 1.17
N LEU A 41 3.31 6.93 2.14
CA LEU A 41 2.41 5.78 1.94
C LEU A 41 1.01 6.25 1.53
N ALA A 42 0.47 7.27 2.19
CA ALA A 42 -0.84 7.85 1.87
C ALA A 42 -0.88 8.42 0.43
N ARG A 43 0.22 8.99 -0.05
CA ARG A 43 0.32 9.47 -1.44
C ARG A 43 0.22 8.35 -2.45
N ILE A 44 1.00 7.28 -2.27
CA ILE A 44 0.93 6.13 -3.20
C ILE A 44 -0.40 5.39 -3.09
N GLU A 45 -1.03 5.37 -1.92
CA GLU A 45 -2.38 4.84 -1.72
C GLU A 45 -3.44 5.67 -2.46
N ALA A 46 -3.34 7.00 -2.41
CA ALA A 46 -4.23 7.89 -3.16
C ALA A 46 -4.12 7.66 -4.67
N ILE A 47 -2.91 7.47 -5.19
CA ILE A 47 -2.67 7.14 -6.60
C ILE A 47 -3.29 5.78 -6.95
N ALA A 48 -3.07 4.76 -6.13
CA ALA A 48 -3.64 3.43 -6.33
C ALA A 48 -5.18 3.47 -6.33
N ASN A 49 -5.77 4.16 -5.36
CA ASN A 49 -7.23 4.32 -5.27
C ASN A 49 -7.79 5.05 -6.49
N LEU A 50 -7.12 6.09 -6.99
CA LEU A 50 -7.55 6.82 -8.17
C LEU A 50 -7.54 5.93 -9.42
N MET A 51 -6.54 5.07 -9.55
CA MET A 51 -6.43 4.16 -10.69
C MET A 51 -7.46 3.04 -10.60
N ASP A 52 -7.56 2.37 -9.46
CA ASP A 52 -8.49 1.26 -9.28
C ASP A 52 -9.96 1.73 -9.24
N ALA A 53 -10.22 3.00 -8.87
CA ALA A 53 -11.56 3.61 -8.93
C ALA A 53 -12.02 3.89 -10.37
N ARG A 54 -11.12 4.13 -11.32
CA ARG A 54 -11.48 4.33 -12.73
C ARG A 54 -12.22 3.12 -13.32
N PHE A 55 -11.88 1.92 -12.87
CA PHE A 55 -12.54 0.69 -13.30
C PHE A 55 -13.89 0.44 -12.58
N LYS A 56 -14.19 1.19 -11.52
CA LYS A 56 -15.45 1.11 -10.77
C LYS A 56 -16.50 2.12 -11.20
N LEU A 57 -16.14 3.07 -12.05
CA LEU A 57 -17.14 4.00 -12.59
C LEU A 57 -18.07 3.19 -13.50
N PRO A 58 -19.40 3.13 -13.18
CA PRO A 58 -20.35 2.57 -14.11
C PRO A 58 -20.18 3.30 -15.44
N ILE A 59 -20.14 2.55 -16.52
CA ILE A 59 -20.03 3.07 -17.89
C ILE A 59 -21.04 4.21 -18.02
N LEU A 60 -20.57 5.44 -17.86
CA LEU A 60 -21.36 6.60 -18.21
C LEU A 60 -21.67 6.44 -19.70
N PRO A 61 -22.90 6.62 -20.16
CA PRO A 61 -23.20 6.66 -21.57
C PRO A 61 -22.53 7.91 -22.15
N VAL A 62 -21.25 7.79 -22.42
CA VAL A 62 -20.49 8.86 -23.09
C VAL A 62 -20.89 8.79 -24.56
N PRO A 63 -21.38 9.87 -25.16
CA PRO A 63 -21.62 9.91 -26.58
C PRO A 63 -20.28 9.58 -27.27
N ILE A 64 -20.38 8.68 -28.24
CA ILE A 64 -19.24 8.20 -29.04
C ILE A 64 -18.39 9.37 -29.50
N GLY A 65 -17.29 9.65 -28.84
CA GLY A 65 -16.35 10.73 -29.10
C GLY A 65 -14.92 10.19 -29.25
N LEU A 66 -13.96 11.07 -29.45
CA LEU A 66 -12.53 10.76 -29.56
C LEU A 66 -12.00 9.91 -28.43
N ASP A 67 -12.57 10.01 -27.22
CA ASP A 67 -12.22 9.19 -26.05
C ASP A 67 -12.50 7.69 -26.27
N THR A 68 -13.53 7.34 -27.04
CA THR A 68 -13.84 5.96 -27.39
C THR A 68 -12.79 5.39 -28.35
N ILE A 69 -12.22 6.21 -29.22
CA ILE A 69 -11.17 5.80 -30.15
C ILE A 69 -9.85 5.59 -29.40
N VAL A 70 -9.53 6.45 -28.43
CA VAL A 70 -8.33 6.30 -27.58
C VAL A 70 -8.44 5.07 -26.68
N GLY A 71 -9.64 4.78 -26.15
CA GLY A 71 -9.89 3.56 -25.34
C GLY A 71 -9.95 2.27 -26.19
N LEU A 72 -10.15 2.40 -27.51
CA LEU A 72 -10.19 1.27 -28.44
C LEU A 72 -8.81 0.87 -28.97
N ILE A 73 -7.76 1.68 -28.72
CA ILE A 73 -6.39 1.31 -29.10
C ILE A 73 -5.82 0.38 -28.01
N PRO A 74 -5.70 -0.93 -28.29
CA PRO A 74 -5.11 -1.86 -27.35
C PRO A 74 -3.70 -1.39 -26.96
N GLY A 75 -3.40 -1.35 -25.67
CA GLY A 75 -2.07 -1.02 -25.18
C GLY A 75 -1.87 0.42 -24.65
N ILE A 76 -2.71 1.41 -24.98
CA ILE A 76 -2.56 2.75 -24.39
C ILE A 76 -3.01 2.74 -22.91
N GLY A 77 -4.15 2.13 -22.61
CA GLY A 77 -4.63 1.96 -21.24
C GLY A 77 -3.65 1.16 -20.39
N ASP A 78 -3.15 0.06 -20.94
CA ASP A 78 -2.17 -0.81 -20.29
C ASP A 78 -0.84 -0.11 -20.03
N THR A 79 -0.38 0.72 -20.98
CA THR A 79 0.86 1.51 -20.82
C THR A 79 0.72 2.56 -19.70
N ILE A 80 -0.42 3.24 -19.61
CA ILE A 80 -0.69 4.20 -18.53
C ILE A 80 -0.78 3.46 -17.19
N SER A 81 -1.49 2.35 -17.14
CA SER A 81 -1.61 1.51 -15.94
C SER A 81 -0.23 1.03 -15.47
N LEU A 82 0.59 0.51 -16.36
CA LEU A 82 1.96 0.09 -16.08
C LEU A 82 2.82 1.25 -15.54
N GLY A 83 2.69 2.44 -16.14
CA GLY A 83 3.40 3.64 -15.68
C GLY A 83 3.03 4.01 -14.24
N VAL A 84 1.75 4.02 -13.92
CA VAL A 84 1.28 4.35 -12.56
C VAL A 84 1.67 3.27 -11.56
N SER A 85 1.52 1.99 -11.90
CA SER A 85 1.97 0.88 -11.05
C SER A 85 3.46 0.97 -10.76
N SER A 86 4.26 1.41 -11.74
CA SER A 86 5.71 1.64 -11.55
C SER A 86 5.99 2.78 -10.57
N ILE A 87 5.17 3.84 -10.55
CA ILE A 87 5.29 4.93 -9.56
C ILE A 87 5.02 4.41 -8.14
N ILE A 88 4.03 3.54 -7.96
CA ILE A 88 3.72 2.92 -6.67
C ILE A 88 4.91 2.08 -6.17
N VAL A 89 5.49 1.26 -7.03
CA VAL A 89 6.67 0.45 -6.67
C VAL A 89 7.89 1.33 -6.40
N ALA A 90 8.09 2.40 -7.17
CA ALA A 90 9.16 3.37 -6.91
C ALA A 90 8.98 4.10 -5.57
N GLY A 91 7.74 4.44 -5.20
CA GLY A 91 7.40 4.97 -3.88
C GLY A 91 7.73 3.98 -2.76
N ALA A 92 7.32 2.72 -2.91
CA ALA A 92 7.65 1.66 -1.97
C ALA A 92 9.17 1.44 -1.84
N TYR A 93 9.92 1.51 -2.94
CA TYR A 93 11.37 1.45 -2.90
C TYR A 93 11.99 2.61 -2.10
N ARG A 94 11.49 3.84 -2.26
CA ARG A 94 11.93 5.01 -1.48
C ARG A 94 11.63 4.87 0.01
N LEU A 95 10.53 4.21 0.35
CA LEU A 95 10.17 3.86 1.72
C LEU A 95 11.05 2.73 2.31
N GLY A 96 12.05 2.25 1.56
CA GLY A 96 12.98 1.22 2.02
C GLY A 96 12.39 -0.19 2.12
N MET A 97 11.37 -0.50 1.30
CA MET A 97 10.79 -1.84 1.28
C MET A 97 11.82 -2.93 0.98
N PRO A 98 11.71 -4.10 1.64
CA PRO A 98 12.62 -5.21 1.40
C PRO A 98 12.44 -5.74 -0.03
N LYS A 99 13.52 -6.28 -0.60
CA LYS A 99 13.53 -6.80 -1.98
C LYS A 99 12.41 -7.81 -2.24
N ARG A 100 12.08 -8.65 -1.25
CA ARG A 100 10.97 -9.62 -1.36
C ARG A 100 9.64 -8.95 -1.66
N ALA A 101 9.33 -7.85 -0.95
CA ALA A 101 8.11 -7.08 -1.15
C ALA A 101 8.09 -6.43 -2.54
N LEU A 102 9.19 -5.81 -2.96
CA LEU A 102 9.32 -5.20 -4.28
C LEU A 102 9.17 -6.22 -5.42
N ILE A 103 9.72 -7.43 -5.26
CA ILE A 103 9.55 -8.52 -6.23
C ILE A 103 8.08 -8.94 -6.30
N GLN A 104 7.43 -9.10 -5.14
CA GLN A 104 6.02 -9.46 -5.08
C GLN A 104 5.13 -8.41 -5.75
N MET A 105 5.42 -7.12 -5.51
CA MET A 105 4.73 -6.01 -6.18
C MET A 105 4.97 -6.04 -7.70
N GLY A 106 6.19 -6.33 -8.13
CA GLY A 106 6.51 -6.50 -9.56
C GLY A 106 5.77 -7.66 -10.21
N ILE A 107 5.63 -8.79 -9.50
CA ILE A 107 4.84 -9.93 -9.97
C ILE A 107 3.37 -9.54 -10.11
N ASN A 108 2.79 -8.80 -9.16
CA ASN A 108 1.42 -8.33 -9.27
C ASN A 108 1.20 -7.47 -10.52
N ILE A 109 2.14 -6.56 -10.83
CA ILE A 109 2.09 -5.73 -12.04
C ILE A 109 2.20 -6.58 -13.30
N PHE A 110 3.11 -7.56 -13.30
CA PHE A 110 3.31 -8.45 -14.44
C PHE A 110 2.07 -9.30 -14.72
N VAL A 111 1.43 -9.83 -13.68
CA VAL A 111 0.18 -10.61 -13.80
C VAL A 111 -0.95 -9.72 -14.35
N ASP A 112 -1.09 -8.50 -13.82
CA ASP A 112 -2.08 -7.54 -14.26
C ASP A 112 -1.90 -7.21 -15.77
N TRP A 113 -0.68 -6.88 -16.15
CA TRP A 113 -0.34 -6.63 -17.54
C TRP A 113 -0.58 -7.84 -18.46
N LEU A 114 -0.16 -9.05 -18.02
CA LEU A 114 -0.31 -10.26 -18.82
C LEU A 114 -1.78 -10.60 -19.09
N ILE A 115 -2.64 -10.40 -18.09
CA ILE A 115 -4.08 -10.67 -18.22
C ILE A 115 -4.75 -9.56 -19.04
N GLY A 116 -4.33 -8.30 -18.88
CA GLY A 116 -4.80 -7.17 -19.68
C GLY A 116 -4.56 -7.32 -21.19
N LEU A 117 -3.57 -8.16 -21.58
CA LEU A 117 -3.34 -8.46 -23.00
C LEU A 117 -4.48 -9.29 -23.65
N VAL A 118 -5.36 -9.90 -22.86
CA VAL A 118 -6.48 -10.69 -23.38
C VAL A 118 -7.76 -9.89 -23.33
N PRO A 119 -8.27 -9.37 -24.47
CA PRO A 119 -9.50 -8.59 -24.51
C PRO A 119 -10.67 -9.35 -23.87
N VAL A 120 -11.57 -8.65 -23.20
CA VAL A 120 -12.75 -9.19 -22.48
C VAL A 120 -12.40 -9.92 -21.18
N ILE A 121 -11.36 -10.76 -21.16
CA ILE A 121 -10.90 -11.42 -19.91
C ILE A 121 -10.18 -10.43 -19.05
N GLY A 122 -9.34 -9.55 -19.64
CA GLY A 122 -8.66 -8.45 -18.95
C GLY A 122 -9.66 -7.53 -18.27
N ASP A 123 -10.65 -7.03 -19.00
CA ASP A 123 -11.68 -6.12 -18.47
C ASP A 123 -12.45 -6.70 -17.28
N LEU A 124 -12.79 -8.00 -17.34
CA LEU A 124 -13.48 -8.67 -16.25
C LEU A 124 -12.57 -8.93 -15.04
N PHE A 125 -11.30 -9.21 -15.30
CA PHE A 125 -10.30 -9.48 -14.26
C PHE A 125 -9.91 -8.19 -13.52
N ASP A 126 -9.74 -7.08 -14.22
CA ASP A 126 -9.38 -5.77 -13.65
C ASP A 126 -10.40 -5.30 -12.62
N ILE A 127 -11.68 -5.61 -12.81
CA ILE A 127 -12.74 -5.30 -11.83
C ILE A 127 -12.47 -5.99 -10.48
N GLY A 128 -11.89 -7.19 -10.49
CA GLY A 128 -11.66 -8.01 -9.29
C GLY A 128 -10.25 -7.96 -8.73
N TRP A 129 -9.26 -7.70 -9.57
CA TRP A 129 -7.86 -7.90 -9.18
C TRP A 129 -7.28 -6.78 -8.32
N GLN A 130 -7.51 -5.51 -8.67
CA GLN A 130 -7.02 -4.34 -7.94
C GLN A 130 -5.51 -4.42 -7.61
N GLY A 131 -4.69 -4.63 -8.63
CA GLY A 131 -3.24 -4.84 -8.51
C GLY A 131 -2.51 -3.72 -7.74
N ASN A 132 -2.91 -2.48 -7.98
CA ASN A 132 -2.31 -1.31 -7.32
C ASN A 132 -2.62 -1.29 -5.82
N LEU A 133 -3.86 -1.54 -5.42
CA LEU A 133 -4.23 -1.62 -4.00
C LEU A 133 -3.57 -2.82 -3.30
N ARG A 134 -3.34 -3.93 -3.99
CA ARG A 134 -2.56 -5.05 -3.43
C ARG A 134 -1.13 -4.63 -3.13
N ASN A 135 -0.50 -3.89 -4.05
CA ASN A 135 0.84 -3.39 -3.87
C ASN A 135 0.95 -2.42 -2.69
N VAL A 136 -0.03 -1.52 -2.54
CA VAL A 136 -0.09 -0.62 -1.37
C VAL A 136 -0.25 -1.41 -0.06
N ARG A 137 -1.10 -2.45 -0.04
CA ARG A 137 -1.25 -3.30 1.16
C ARG A 137 0.04 -4.02 1.54
N ILE A 138 0.83 -4.48 0.57
CA ILE A 138 2.15 -5.06 0.83
C ILE A 138 3.07 -4.02 1.46
N ALA A 139 3.13 -2.81 0.89
CA ALA A 139 3.95 -1.73 1.43
C ALA A 139 3.53 -1.34 2.85
N ARG A 140 2.23 -1.23 3.11
CA ARG A 140 1.70 -0.92 4.44
C ARG A 140 2.07 -1.98 5.47
N ALA A 141 1.85 -3.24 5.16
CA ALA A 141 2.15 -4.33 6.08
C ALA A 141 3.64 -4.42 6.44
N GLU A 142 4.53 -4.18 5.47
CA GLU A 142 5.99 -4.16 5.71
C GLU A 142 6.41 -2.93 6.54
N LEU A 143 5.76 -1.78 6.34
CA LEU A 143 6.01 -0.58 7.15
C LEU A 143 5.56 -0.76 8.59
N GLU A 144 4.32 -1.21 8.79
CA GLU A 144 3.75 -1.45 10.12
C GLU A 144 4.62 -2.43 10.92
N ALA A 145 5.04 -3.55 10.30
CA ALA A 145 5.92 -4.52 10.94
C ALA A 145 7.29 -3.88 11.32
N ARG A 146 7.84 -3.02 10.47
CA ARG A 146 9.09 -2.33 10.76
C ARG A 146 8.94 -1.31 11.90
N TRP A 147 7.86 -0.56 11.93
CA TRP A 147 7.57 0.40 12.99
C TRP A 147 7.40 -0.28 14.35
N ASP A 148 6.71 -1.42 14.38
CA ASP A 148 6.55 -2.21 15.60
C ASP A 148 7.90 -2.71 16.11
N ASP A 149 8.74 -3.26 15.23
CA ASP A 149 10.09 -3.72 15.59
C ASP A 149 10.99 -2.58 16.10
N GLU A 150 10.98 -1.43 15.42
CA GLU A 150 11.76 -0.25 15.81
C GLU A 150 11.29 0.31 17.18
N TYR A 151 9.97 0.37 17.38
CA TYR A 151 9.39 0.83 18.63
C TYR A 151 9.78 -0.07 19.83
N VAL A 152 9.66 -1.39 19.65
CA VAL A 152 10.07 -2.36 20.69
C VAL A 152 11.53 -2.20 21.03
N GLN A 153 12.42 -2.06 20.04
CA GLN A 153 13.86 -1.86 20.28
C GLN A 153 14.15 -0.56 21.05
N ILE A 154 13.39 0.51 20.82
CA ILE A 154 13.56 1.76 21.57
C ILE A 154 13.14 1.59 23.02
N VAL A 155 12.03 0.90 23.26
CA VAL A 155 11.46 0.71 24.62
C VAL A 155 12.28 -0.30 25.43
N GLU A 156 12.79 -1.38 24.82
CA GLU A 156 13.60 -2.38 25.53
C GLU A 156 14.98 -1.88 25.95
N GLN A 157 15.47 -0.77 25.38
CA GLN A 157 16.75 -0.15 25.73
C GLN A 157 16.64 0.90 26.86
N VAL A 158 15.45 1.06 27.43
CA VAL A 158 15.17 2.00 28.54
C VAL A 158 15.24 1.28 29.86
#